data_fd24007d6e2ec7c6764322bf468d6419
#
_entry.id   fd24007d6e2ec7c6764322bf468d6419
#
_cell.length_a   1.000
_cell.length_b   1.000
_cell.length_c   1.000
_cell.angle_alpha   90.00
_cell.angle_beta   90.00
_cell.angle_gamma   90.00
#
_symmetry.space_group_name_H-M   'P 1'
#
loop_
_entity.id
_entity.type
_entity.pdbx_description
1 polymer ?
#
loop_
_entity_poly.entity_id
_entity_poly.type
_entity_poly.pdbx_seq_one_letter_code
_entity_poly.pdbx_strand_id
1 'polypeptide(L)'
;FPTGYANGALKEKPDSLCRQSIYVRKYPLGKDYGGTLNLAEKKLLSMKEKKPTGMAAFLNLQPARTFDDDSIIGITVQECGGKSVDVTDCVDGTVLRWEKPAGEWTLCVCGKTRNAGPHRDYINMTNPESCKILLETVYEPHWKHYSEEFGKTIAGFFSDEPELGNAELYIKGNVMGCDQDLPWSDCVEADLSARLGKEWKMMLPMLWDELLPDSLTVRKNAAMVRTVYMDVLTKRVRNAFSEQIGGWCREHGVQYIGHMIEDEGQHCRTGSGLGHYFRGLQGQDMSGVDDIGGQILPQGEEEPKQNSLGSPRNGEFYHYGLAKLAESAAQIEPQKHGNAMCEVFGNYGWAEGIRLEKYLADHLLVRGITQFVPHAFSAAPFPDPDCPPHFYAHGHNPQYRWFAKLMAYMNRVATITSSDLHVAHVAILYHGEQEWADCSAMPMEKPLHK
;
A
#
# COMPACT_ATOMS: atom_id res chain seq x y z
N PHE A 1 -4.88 5.37 -19.67
CA PHE A 1 -6.01 5.83 -18.85
C PHE A 1 -5.70 5.61 -17.39
N PRO A 2 -5.74 6.65 -16.56
CA PRO A 2 -5.77 6.47 -15.11
C PRO A 2 -7.10 5.83 -14.70
N THR A 3 -7.03 4.87 -13.78
CA THR A 3 -8.20 4.09 -13.39
C THR A 3 -8.58 4.43 -11.95
N GLY A 4 -9.53 5.22 -11.67
CA GLY A 4 -9.91 5.65 -10.32
C GLY A 4 -10.40 4.54 -9.37
N TYR A 5 -9.87 3.32 -9.43
CA TYR A 5 -10.16 2.16 -8.56
C TYR A 5 -11.64 1.88 -8.34
N ALA A 6 -12.46 2.05 -9.39
CA ALA A 6 -13.92 1.92 -9.33
C ALA A 6 -14.58 2.84 -8.27
N ASN A 7 -13.93 3.94 -7.92
CA ASN A 7 -14.40 4.88 -6.91
C ASN A 7 -15.83 5.34 -7.22
N GLY A 8 -16.73 5.09 -6.28
CA GLY A 8 -18.17 5.34 -6.44
C GLY A 8 -18.99 4.17 -6.98
N ALA A 9 -18.45 3.23 -7.78
CA ALA A 9 -19.20 2.08 -8.28
C ALA A 9 -19.64 1.12 -7.16
N LEU A 10 -18.84 1.01 -6.11
CA LEU A 10 -19.16 0.15 -4.96
C LEU A 10 -20.36 0.64 -4.13
N LYS A 11 -20.82 1.88 -4.31
CA LYS A 11 -22.03 2.38 -3.64
C LYS A 11 -23.30 1.60 -4.00
N GLU A 12 -23.33 1.05 -5.19
CA GLU A 12 -24.46 0.28 -5.74
C GLU A 12 -24.23 -1.24 -5.69
N LYS A 13 -23.12 -1.68 -5.11
CA LYS A 13 -22.76 -3.10 -5.01
C LYS A 13 -22.97 -3.61 -3.59
N PRO A 14 -23.05 -4.96 -3.41
CA PRO A 14 -23.14 -5.55 -2.07
C PRO A 14 -22.00 -5.09 -1.14
N ASP A 15 -22.34 -4.80 0.11
CA ASP A 15 -21.39 -4.35 1.15
C ASP A 15 -20.21 -5.30 1.32
N SER A 16 -20.43 -6.60 1.11
CA SER A 16 -19.41 -7.64 1.20
C SER A 16 -18.21 -7.42 0.25
N LEU A 17 -18.40 -6.64 -0.81
CA LEU A 17 -17.32 -6.30 -1.76
C LEU A 17 -16.50 -5.08 -1.36
N CYS A 18 -17.01 -4.27 -0.42
CA CYS A 18 -16.25 -3.13 0.09
C CYS A 18 -15.08 -3.59 0.94
N ARG A 19 -14.07 -2.74 1.01
CA ARG A 19 -12.88 -2.95 1.83
C ARG A 19 -13.23 -3.35 3.26
N GLN A 20 -12.48 -4.29 3.81
CA GLN A 20 -12.65 -4.78 5.17
C GLN A 20 -11.31 -4.75 5.91
N SER A 21 -11.37 -4.54 7.20
CA SER A 21 -10.22 -4.57 8.11
C SER A 21 -10.51 -5.41 9.33
N ILE A 22 -9.45 -5.85 10.00
CA ILE A 22 -9.53 -6.39 11.37
C ILE A 22 -8.99 -5.39 12.37
N TYR A 23 -9.52 -5.47 13.57
CA TYR A 23 -9.11 -4.67 14.73
C TYR A 23 -8.97 -5.56 15.96
N VAL A 24 -8.25 -5.06 16.97
CA VAL A 24 -8.20 -5.68 18.31
C VAL A 24 -8.70 -4.68 19.36
N ARG A 25 -9.52 -5.18 20.29
CA ARG A 25 -9.89 -4.46 21.51
C ARG A 25 -9.30 -5.19 22.69
N LYS A 26 -8.66 -4.46 23.57
CA LYS A 26 -7.89 -4.99 24.69
C LYS A 26 -8.46 -4.51 26.01
N TYR A 27 -8.55 -5.39 26.99
CA TYR A 27 -9.03 -5.05 28.30
C TYR A 27 -8.26 -5.83 29.38
N PRO A 28 -7.49 -5.16 30.26
CA PRO A 28 -6.79 -5.81 31.36
C PRO A 28 -7.80 -6.39 32.34
N LEU A 29 -7.67 -7.68 32.64
CA LEU A 29 -8.47 -8.35 33.67
C LEU A 29 -7.80 -8.12 35.03
N GLY A 30 -8.11 -7.00 35.67
CA GLY A 30 -7.55 -6.61 36.97
C GLY A 30 -7.83 -7.55 38.11
N LYS A 31 -7.40 -7.17 39.34
CA LYS A 31 -7.63 -7.94 40.58
C LYS A 31 -9.11 -8.06 40.92
N ASP A 32 -9.90 -7.04 40.52
CA ASP A 32 -11.34 -6.95 40.79
C ASP A 32 -12.21 -7.72 39.78
N TYR A 33 -11.59 -8.45 38.86
CA TYR A 33 -12.32 -9.27 37.91
C TYR A 33 -12.94 -10.47 38.60
N GLY A 34 -14.26 -10.48 38.73
CA GLY A 34 -15.05 -11.48 39.42
C GLY A 34 -15.54 -12.64 38.57
N GLY A 35 -14.85 -13.00 37.47
CA GLY A 35 -15.23 -14.11 36.59
C GLY A 35 -16.28 -13.76 35.54
N THR A 36 -16.78 -12.52 35.53
CA THR A 36 -17.81 -12.06 34.59
C THR A 36 -17.49 -10.67 34.07
N LEU A 37 -17.68 -10.43 32.77
CA LEU A 37 -17.47 -9.12 32.13
C LEU A 37 -18.51 -8.88 31.03
N ASN A 38 -19.21 -7.73 31.06
CA ASN A 38 -20.05 -7.33 29.96
C ASN A 38 -19.23 -6.59 28.90
N LEU A 39 -19.03 -7.23 27.76
CA LEU A 39 -18.20 -6.73 26.66
C LEU A 39 -18.79 -5.49 25.97
N ALA A 40 -20.13 -5.40 25.91
CA ALA A 40 -20.82 -4.25 25.33
C ALA A 40 -20.67 -3.00 26.20
N GLU A 41 -20.84 -3.14 27.53
CA GLU A 41 -20.63 -2.02 28.49
C GLU A 41 -19.18 -1.50 28.43
N LYS A 42 -18.21 -2.38 28.17
CA LYS A 42 -16.80 -2.02 28.02
C LYS A 42 -16.45 -1.57 26.59
N LYS A 43 -17.45 -1.49 25.69
CA LYS A 43 -17.27 -1.10 24.28
C LYS A 43 -16.21 -1.93 23.54
N LEU A 44 -16.20 -3.25 23.80
CA LEU A 44 -15.20 -4.17 23.23
C LEU A 44 -15.69 -4.85 21.94
N LEU A 45 -16.98 -4.81 21.65
CA LEU A 45 -17.61 -5.52 20.53
C LEU A 45 -17.61 -4.72 19.21
N SER A 46 -17.07 -3.51 19.21
CA SER A 46 -16.95 -2.68 18.02
C SER A 46 -15.55 -2.08 17.93
N MET A 47 -15.19 -1.65 16.72
CA MET A 47 -13.97 -0.90 16.51
C MET A 47 -13.96 0.39 17.35
N LYS A 48 -12.78 0.81 17.79
CA LYS A 48 -12.60 2.12 18.43
C LYS A 48 -12.73 3.20 17.37
N GLU A 49 -13.64 4.14 17.56
CA GLU A 49 -13.70 5.33 16.73
C GLU A 49 -12.37 6.09 16.87
N LYS A 50 -11.67 6.25 15.76
CA LYS A 50 -10.49 7.11 15.66
C LYS A 50 -10.95 8.47 15.15
N LYS A 51 -10.65 9.53 15.88
CA LYS A 51 -10.86 10.89 15.38
C LYS A 51 -9.79 11.19 14.33
N PRO A 52 -10.17 11.78 13.20
CA PRO A 52 -9.18 12.22 12.23
C PRO A 52 -8.15 13.15 12.89
N THR A 53 -6.88 12.97 12.54
CA THR A 53 -5.77 13.79 13.03
C THR A 53 -4.99 14.38 11.86
N GLY A 54 -4.14 15.37 12.12
CA GLY A 54 -3.26 15.93 11.10
C GLY A 54 -3.99 16.40 9.84
N MET A 55 -3.50 15.99 8.67
CA MET A 55 -4.04 16.37 7.36
C MET A 55 -5.48 15.87 7.16
N ALA A 56 -5.82 14.68 7.62
CA ALA A 56 -7.19 14.15 7.52
C ALA A 56 -8.20 15.01 8.28
N ALA A 57 -7.82 15.56 9.44
CA ALA A 57 -8.65 16.50 10.20
C ALA A 57 -8.75 17.86 9.47
N PHE A 58 -7.64 18.32 8.89
CA PHE A 58 -7.60 19.57 8.13
C PHE A 58 -8.51 19.52 6.89
N LEU A 59 -8.47 18.43 6.15
CA LEU A 59 -9.30 18.20 4.97
C LEU A 59 -10.74 17.83 5.30
N ASN A 60 -11.08 17.71 6.60
CA ASN A 60 -12.40 17.32 7.08
C ASN A 60 -12.94 16.05 6.38
N LEU A 61 -12.09 15.06 6.18
CA LEU A 61 -12.44 13.82 5.53
C LEU A 61 -13.42 13.03 6.41
N GLN A 62 -14.69 13.04 6.01
CA GLN A 62 -15.72 12.24 6.66
C GLN A 62 -15.95 10.96 5.85
N PRO A 63 -16.12 9.81 6.51
CA PRO A 63 -16.45 8.60 5.79
C PRO A 63 -17.82 8.76 5.10
N ALA A 64 -17.86 8.41 3.82
CA ALA A 64 -19.06 8.52 3.00
C ALA A 64 -20.16 7.54 3.43
N ARG A 65 -19.82 6.50 4.19
CA ARG A 65 -20.70 5.37 4.50
C ARG A 65 -20.40 4.74 5.86
N THR A 66 -21.44 4.19 6.50
CA THR A 66 -21.32 3.36 7.71
C THR A 66 -21.96 2.00 7.42
N PHE A 67 -21.34 0.94 7.91
CA PHE A 67 -21.78 -0.44 7.73
C PHE A 67 -22.18 -1.02 9.10
N ASP A 68 -23.17 -1.90 9.09
CA ASP A 68 -23.71 -2.57 10.29
C ASP A 68 -23.32 -4.07 10.34
N ASP A 69 -22.24 -4.45 9.65
CA ASP A 69 -21.78 -5.83 9.51
C ASP A 69 -20.52 -6.16 10.34
N ASP A 70 -20.22 -5.35 11.33
CA ASP A 70 -19.14 -5.63 12.29
C ASP A 70 -19.38 -6.97 12.97
N SER A 71 -18.36 -7.83 13.03
CA SER A 71 -18.47 -9.14 13.64
C SER A 71 -17.19 -9.55 14.38
N ILE A 72 -17.35 -10.39 15.39
CA ILE A 72 -16.25 -10.90 16.19
C ILE A 72 -15.67 -12.16 15.52
N ILE A 73 -14.37 -12.18 15.33
CA ILE A 73 -13.61 -13.33 14.82
C ILE A 73 -13.25 -14.29 15.97
N GLY A 74 -12.81 -13.75 17.09
CA GLY A 74 -12.40 -14.52 18.24
C GLY A 74 -12.16 -13.66 19.48
N ILE A 75 -12.35 -14.27 20.63
CA ILE A 75 -12.14 -13.66 21.93
C ILE A 75 -11.13 -14.53 22.68
N THR A 76 -10.00 -13.94 23.04
CA THR A 76 -8.91 -14.65 23.70
C THR A 76 -8.46 -13.93 24.95
N VAL A 77 -7.89 -14.66 25.88
CA VAL A 77 -7.20 -14.08 27.03
C VAL A 77 -5.71 -14.43 26.95
N GLN A 78 -4.87 -13.45 27.20
CA GLN A 78 -3.43 -13.61 27.17
C GLN A 78 -2.82 -13.31 28.53
N GLU A 79 -2.03 -14.25 29.03
CA GLU A 79 -1.23 -14.07 30.24
C GLU A 79 0.05 -13.28 29.88
N CYS A 80 0.49 -12.45 30.80
CA CYS A 80 1.76 -11.73 30.68
C CYS A 80 2.99 -12.65 30.47
N GLY A 81 2.88 -13.93 30.84
CA GLY A 81 3.88 -14.97 30.57
C GLY A 81 3.82 -15.61 29.16
N GLY A 82 2.88 -15.19 28.31
CA GLY A 82 2.77 -15.67 26.93
C GLY A 82 1.78 -16.79 26.68
N LYS A 83 1.04 -17.26 27.68
CA LYS A 83 -0.04 -18.24 27.51
C LYS A 83 -1.27 -17.56 26.93
N SER A 84 -1.87 -18.16 25.92
CA SER A 84 -3.15 -17.72 25.34
C SER A 84 -4.21 -18.79 25.50
N VAL A 85 -5.45 -18.37 25.71
CA VAL A 85 -6.63 -19.24 25.80
C VAL A 85 -7.75 -18.65 24.97
N ASP A 86 -8.37 -19.45 24.12
CA ASP A 86 -9.59 -19.07 23.41
C ASP A 86 -10.77 -19.16 24.40
N VAL A 87 -11.48 -18.05 24.55
CA VAL A 87 -12.65 -17.93 25.43
C VAL A 87 -13.89 -17.50 24.65
N THR A 88 -13.88 -17.67 23.34
CA THR A 88 -15.00 -17.29 22.46
C THR A 88 -16.28 -18.02 22.90
N ASP A 89 -16.19 -19.30 23.20
CA ASP A 89 -17.33 -20.13 23.67
C ASP A 89 -17.77 -19.84 25.13
N CYS A 90 -16.99 -19.02 25.84
CA CYS A 90 -17.33 -18.56 27.20
C CYS A 90 -18.20 -17.30 27.19
N VAL A 91 -18.56 -16.80 26.00
CA VAL A 91 -19.38 -15.58 25.83
C VAL A 91 -20.83 -15.97 25.54
N ASP A 92 -21.73 -15.54 26.42
CA ASP A 92 -23.17 -15.68 26.25
C ASP A 92 -23.77 -14.29 25.95
N GLY A 93 -24.27 -14.09 24.73
CA GLY A 93 -24.70 -12.78 24.25
C GLY A 93 -23.55 -11.77 24.26
N THR A 94 -23.55 -10.84 25.21
CA THR A 94 -22.47 -9.84 25.39
C THR A 94 -21.65 -10.07 26.67
N VAL A 95 -21.89 -11.17 27.37
CA VAL A 95 -21.31 -11.42 28.70
C VAL A 95 -20.29 -12.55 28.62
N LEU A 96 -19.02 -12.21 28.85
CA LEU A 96 -17.97 -13.20 29.11
C LEU A 96 -18.11 -13.80 30.49
N ARG A 97 -18.09 -15.12 30.59
CA ARG A 97 -18.03 -15.91 31.87
C ARG A 97 -16.79 -16.76 31.82
N TRP A 98 -15.74 -16.33 32.50
CA TRP A 98 -14.47 -17.05 32.52
C TRP A 98 -13.76 -16.89 33.86
N GLU A 99 -13.36 -18.00 34.47
CA GLU A 99 -12.61 -17.98 35.72
C GLU A 99 -11.13 -17.70 35.43
N LYS A 100 -10.67 -16.52 35.85
CA LYS A 100 -9.29 -16.08 35.67
C LYS A 100 -8.35 -16.86 36.58
N PRO A 101 -7.37 -17.61 36.06
CA PRO A 101 -6.29 -18.19 36.87
C PRO A 101 -5.43 -17.09 37.53
N ALA A 102 -4.57 -17.51 38.47
CA ALA A 102 -3.59 -16.58 39.02
C ALA A 102 -2.71 -15.99 37.91
N GLY A 103 -2.31 -14.72 38.07
CA GLY A 103 -1.51 -14.01 37.12
C GLY A 103 -2.19 -12.75 36.54
N GLU A 104 -1.46 -12.06 35.69
CA GLU A 104 -1.95 -10.89 34.94
C GLU A 104 -2.42 -11.34 33.58
N TRP A 105 -3.68 -11.04 33.27
CA TRP A 105 -4.33 -11.46 32.05
C TRP A 105 -4.95 -10.25 31.33
N THR A 106 -4.84 -10.26 30.01
CA THR A 106 -5.49 -9.27 29.14
C THR A 106 -6.48 -10.00 28.23
N LEU A 107 -7.71 -9.53 28.22
CA LEU A 107 -8.72 -9.93 27.27
C LEU A 107 -8.47 -9.23 25.94
N CYS A 108 -8.50 -9.99 24.85
CA CYS A 108 -8.36 -9.51 23.48
C CYS A 108 -9.60 -9.91 22.68
N VAL A 109 -10.31 -8.95 22.16
CA VAL A 109 -11.45 -9.15 21.26
C VAL A 109 -11.01 -8.73 19.85
N CYS A 110 -10.87 -9.70 18.96
CA CYS A 110 -10.56 -9.48 17.56
C CYS A 110 -11.84 -9.48 16.75
N GLY A 111 -12.07 -8.43 15.99
CA GLY A 111 -13.24 -8.28 15.15
C GLY A 111 -12.90 -7.81 13.75
N LYS A 112 -13.82 -8.01 12.81
CA LYS A 112 -13.75 -7.49 11.46
C LYS A 112 -14.79 -6.38 11.23
N THR A 113 -14.43 -5.38 10.43
CA THR A 113 -15.22 -4.18 10.18
C THR A 113 -14.98 -3.63 8.79
N ARG A 114 -15.97 -2.94 8.21
CA ARG A 114 -15.82 -2.07 7.05
C ARG A 114 -15.78 -0.58 7.41
N ASN A 115 -15.86 -0.27 8.70
CA ASN A 115 -15.89 1.10 9.21
C ASN A 115 -14.49 1.69 9.47
N ALA A 116 -13.41 1.01 9.09
CA ALA A 116 -12.05 1.49 9.26
C ALA A 116 -11.67 2.54 8.19
N GLY A 117 -11.03 3.61 8.62
CA GLY A 117 -10.52 4.67 7.74
C GLY A 117 -11.60 5.47 6.98
N PRO A 118 -11.17 6.45 6.16
CA PRO A 118 -12.08 7.33 5.43
C PRO A 118 -12.63 6.70 4.13
N HIS A 119 -11.84 5.86 3.43
CA HIS A 119 -12.18 5.30 2.12
C HIS A 119 -12.93 3.97 2.25
N ARG A 120 -14.15 4.01 2.81
CA ARG A 120 -14.93 2.81 3.11
C ARG A 120 -15.57 2.18 1.89
N ASP A 121 -15.92 2.98 0.87
CA ASP A 121 -16.48 2.54 -0.41
C ASP A 121 -15.40 2.14 -1.43
N TYR A 122 -14.27 1.63 -0.96
CA TYR A 122 -13.13 1.29 -1.76
C TYR A 122 -13.07 -0.22 -2.05
N ILE A 123 -12.42 -0.60 -3.16
CA ILE A 123 -12.24 -2.01 -3.49
C ILE A 123 -11.41 -2.71 -2.41
N ASN A 124 -11.73 -3.96 -2.16
CA ASN A 124 -10.93 -4.84 -1.32
C ASN A 124 -9.91 -5.59 -2.20
N MET A 125 -8.69 -5.09 -2.28
CA MET A 125 -7.64 -5.63 -3.14
C MET A 125 -7.19 -7.06 -2.80
N THR A 126 -7.70 -7.63 -1.71
CA THR A 126 -7.46 -9.03 -1.32
C THR A 126 -8.59 -9.98 -1.74
N ASN A 127 -9.66 -9.43 -2.31
CA ASN A 127 -10.85 -10.16 -2.76
C ASN A 127 -11.00 -10.03 -4.29
N PRO A 128 -10.86 -11.11 -5.06
CA PRO A 128 -10.94 -11.08 -6.53
C PRO A 128 -12.30 -10.59 -7.06
N GLU A 129 -13.40 -10.89 -6.38
CA GLU A 129 -14.74 -10.42 -6.79
C GLU A 129 -14.87 -8.91 -6.60
N SER A 130 -14.21 -8.35 -5.58
CA SER A 130 -14.16 -6.90 -5.38
C SER A 130 -13.34 -6.22 -6.49
N CYS A 131 -12.17 -6.76 -6.81
CA CYS A 131 -11.30 -6.21 -7.85
C CYS A 131 -11.94 -6.31 -9.24
N LYS A 132 -12.79 -7.32 -9.47
CA LYS A 132 -13.54 -7.46 -10.71
C LYS A 132 -14.48 -6.28 -10.97
N ILE A 133 -14.99 -5.61 -9.93
CA ILE A 133 -15.81 -4.40 -10.09
C ILE A 133 -15.06 -3.30 -10.83
N LEU A 134 -13.76 -3.15 -10.59
CA LEU A 134 -12.93 -2.20 -11.34
C LEU A 134 -12.90 -2.55 -12.83
N LEU A 135 -12.70 -3.82 -13.18
CA LEU A 135 -12.71 -4.28 -14.56
C LEU A 135 -14.08 -4.02 -15.22
N GLU A 136 -15.16 -4.40 -14.57
CA GLU A 136 -16.54 -4.22 -15.06
C GLU A 136 -16.92 -2.74 -15.24
N THR A 137 -16.40 -1.88 -14.39
CA THR A 137 -16.80 -0.45 -14.35
C THR A 137 -15.95 0.42 -15.25
N VAL A 138 -14.67 0.12 -15.40
CA VAL A 138 -13.71 0.95 -16.14
C VAL A 138 -13.23 0.25 -17.39
N TYR A 139 -12.69 -0.94 -17.31
CA TYR A 139 -11.98 -1.60 -18.40
C TYR A 139 -12.93 -2.14 -19.46
N GLU A 140 -13.96 -2.89 -19.08
CA GLU A 140 -14.95 -3.44 -20.01
C GLU A 140 -15.71 -2.37 -20.82
N PRO A 141 -16.14 -1.23 -20.23
CA PRO A 141 -16.73 -0.15 -21.02
C PRO A 141 -15.80 0.42 -22.07
N HIS A 142 -14.49 0.58 -21.74
CA HIS A 142 -13.52 1.04 -22.71
C HIS A 142 -13.34 0.03 -23.85
N TRP A 143 -13.21 -1.26 -23.52
CA TRP A 143 -13.15 -2.31 -24.52
C TRP A 143 -14.38 -2.33 -25.42
N LYS A 144 -15.57 -2.26 -24.84
CA LYS A 144 -16.82 -2.26 -25.58
C LYS A 144 -16.93 -1.13 -26.60
N HIS A 145 -16.38 0.05 -26.27
CA HIS A 145 -16.47 1.23 -27.15
C HIS A 145 -15.29 1.39 -28.09
N TYR A 146 -14.11 0.91 -27.72
CA TYR A 146 -12.85 1.24 -28.39
C TYR A 146 -11.98 0.00 -28.68
N SER A 147 -12.55 -1.19 -28.76
CA SER A 147 -11.79 -2.42 -28.97
C SER A 147 -10.89 -2.39 -30.22
N GLU A 148 -11.31 -1.70 -31.27
CA GLU A 148 -10.51 -1.55 -32.51
C GLU A 148 -9.26 -0.68 -32.33
N GLU A 149 -9.22 0.13 -31.26
CA GLU A 149 -8.11 1.04 -30.94
C GLU A 149 -7.12 0.42 -29.94
N PHE A 150 -7.47 -0.71 -29.34
CA PHE A 150 -6.61 -1.40 -28.37
C PHE A 150 -5.38 -1.97 -29.07
N GLY A 151 -4.21 -1.75 -28.45
CA GLY A 151 -2.92 -2.09 -29.05
C GLY A 151 -2.46 -1.18 -30.18
N LYS A 152 -3.23 -0.12 -30.49
CA LYS A 152 -2.91 0.90 -31.50
C LYS A 152 -2.85 2.27 -30.84
N THR A 153 -4.00 2.94 -30.73
CA THR A 153 -4.14 4.26 -30.11
C THR A 153 -4.17 4.15 -28.58
N ILE A 154 -4.85 3.12 -28.07
CA ILE A 154 -4.89 2.78 -26.64
C ILE A 154 -3.82 1.75 -26.36
N ALA A 155 -2.70 2.20 -25.80
CA ALA A 155 -1.56 1.34 -25.48
C ALA A 155 -1.78 0.52 -24.21
N GLY A 156 -2.54 1.05 -23.23
CA GLY A 156 -2.75 0.38 -21.95
C GLY A 156 -3.49 1.19 -20.90
N PHE A 157 -3.48 0.66 -19.72
CA PHE A 157 -4.06 1.26 -18.52
C PHE A 157 -2.97 1.53 -17.48
N PHE A 158 -3.11 2.67 -16.81
CA PHE A 158 -2.19 3.16 -15.80
C PHE A 158 -2.85 3.09 -14.41
N SER A 159 -2.17 2.48 -13.46
CA SER A 159 -2.62 2.37 -12.07
C SER A 159 -1.76 3.29 -11.20
N ASP A 160 -2.37 4.37 -10.75
CA ASP A 160 -1.76 5.40 -9.96
C ASP A 160 -1.96 5.11 -8.46
N GLU A 161 -0.88 4.94 -7.71
CA GLU A 161 -0.82 4.76 -6.25
C GLU A 161 -1.92 3.86 -5.64
N PRO A 162 -2.06 2.60 -6.05
CA PRO A 162 -3.03 1.71 -5.40
C PRO A 162 -2.67 1.49 -3.94
N GLU A 163 -3.69 1.56 -3.06
CA GLU A 163 -3.49 1.48 -1.62
C GLU A 163 -4.37 0.43 -0.94
N LEU A 164 -3.87 -0.16 0.14
CA LEU A 164 -4.69 -0.99 1.03
C LEU A 164 -5.68 -0.17 1.85
N GLY A 165 -5.44 1.13 1.97
CA GLY A 165 -6.36 2.13 2.49
C GLY A 165 -6.66 2.03 3.99
N ASN A 166 -5.86 1.33 4.76
CA ASN A 166 -6.00 1.23 6.22
C ASN A 166 -5.22 2.32 6.98
N ALA A 167 -4.68 3.32 6.27
CA ALA A 167 -4.06 4.52 6.85
C ALA A 167 -4.95 5.74 6.72
N GLU A 168 -4.72 6.72 7.59
CA GLU A 168 -5.24 8.07 7.46
C GLU A 168 -4.28 8.90 6.62
N LEU A 169 -4.27 8.81 5.29
CA LEU A 169 -3.39 9.57 4.40
C LEU A 169 -1.87 9.46 4.69
N TYR A 170 -1.09 8.91 3.77
CA TYR A 170 0.39 8.93 3.68
C TYR A 170 1.15 8.93 5.03
N ILE A 171 0.57 8.33 6.06
CA ILE A 171 1.15 8.35 7.41
C ILE A 171 2.29 7.33 7.46
N LYS A 172 3.49 7.81 7.74
CA LYS A 172 4.56 6.94 8.25
C LYS A 172 4.07 6.19 9.47
N GLY A 173 4.20 4.89 9.47
CA GLY A 173 3.96 4.15 10.69
C GLY A 173 3.00 2.99 10.60
N ASN A 174 2.48 2.64 9.43
CA ASN A 174 1.71 1.40 9.27
C ASN A 174 2.61 0.16 9.27
N VAL A 175 3.51 0.14 10.23
CA VAL A 175 4.41 -0.96 10.51
C VAL A 175 3.67 -1.99 11.32
N MET A 176 3.89 -3.27 11.02
CA MET A 176 3.28 -4.35 11.81
C MET A 176 3.63 -4.24 13.28
N GLY A 177 2.65 -4.47 14.13
CA GLY A 177 2.78 -4.32 15.58
C GLY A 177 2.24 -3.03 16.16
N CYS A 178 2.10 -1.97 15.38
CA CYS A 178 1.52 -0.70 15.83
C CYS A 178 0.00 -0.76 16.00
N ASP A 179 -0.58 0.22 16.71
CA ASP A 179 -2.04 0.36 16.86
C ASP A 179 -2.65 0.86 15.55
N GLN A 180 -3.02 -0.06 14.70
CA GLN A 180 -3.65 0.16 13.41
C GLN A 180 -4.69 -0.91 13.11
N ASP A 181 -5.63 -0.58 12.23
CA ASP A 181 -6.52 -1.59 11.66
C ASP A 181 -5.78 -2.27 10.51
N LEU A 182 -5.94 -3.57 10.35
CA LEU A 182 -5.21 -4.34 9.34
C LEU A 182 -6.13 -4.79 8.21
N PRO A 183 -5.70 -4.73 6.94
CA PRO A 183 -6.51 -5.17 5.79
C PRO A 183 -6.98 -6.61 5.93
N TRP A 184 -8.23 -6.88 5.54
CA TRP A 184 -8.85 -8.18 5.70
C TRP A 184 -9.83 -8.52 4.58
N SER A 185 -10.05 -9.81 4.40
CA SER A 185 -11.15 -10.41 3.64
C SER A 185 -11.36 -11.84 4.08
N ASP A 186 -12.49 -12.43 3.71
CA ASP A 186 -12.72 -13.86 3.96
C ASP A 186 -11.68 -14.74 3.24
N CYS A 187 -11.11 -14.27 2.13
CA CYS A 187 -10.00 -14.94 1.45
C CYS A 187 -8.71 -14.94 2.28
N VAL A 188 -8.39 -13.81 2.92
CA VAL A 188 -7.24 -13.70 3.85
C VAL A 188 -7.48 -14.58 5.07
N GLU A 189 -8.70 -14.58 5.63
CA GLU A 189 -9.07 -15.43 6.76
C GLU A 189 -8.85 -16.92 6.46
N ALA A 190 -9.33 -17.38 5.30
CA ALA A 190 -9.19 -18.77 4.86
C ALA A 190 -7.72 -19.18 4.73
N ASP A 191 -6.88 -18.38 4.06
CA ASP A 191 -5.47 -18.71 3.89
C ASP A 191 -4.69 -18.63 5.20
N LEU A 192 -4.98 -17.62 6.02
CA LEU A 192 -4.30 -17.43 7.30
C LEU A 192 -4.60 -18.56 8.26
N SER A 193 -5.88 -18.96 8.37
CA SER A 193 -6.31 -20.08 9.21
C SER A 193 -5.70 -21.40 8.74
N ALA A 194 -5.61 -21.63 7.43
CA ALA A 194 -4.96 -22.81 6.88
C ALA A 194 -3.47 -22.88 7.22
N ARG A 195 -2.79 -21.74 7.23
CA ARG A 195 -1.34 -21.66 7.51
C ARG A 195 -0.97 -21.70 8.99
N LEU A 196 -1.78 -21.06 9.84
CA LEU A 196 -1.54 -21.01 11.29
C LEU A 196 -2.17 -22.20 12.03
N GLY A 197 -3.08 -22.95 11.38
CA GLY A 197 -3.72 -24.13 11.95
C GLY A 197 -4.86 -23.81 12.91
N LYS A 198 -5.29 -24.79 13.70
CA LYS A 198 -6.51 -24.72 14.52
C LYS A 198 -6.53 -23.58 15.55
N GLU A 199 -5.35 -23.19 16.03
CA GLU A 199 -5.19 -22.17 17.09
C GLU A 199 -5.01 -20.74 16.52
N TRP A 200 -5.23 -20.53 15.24
CA TRP A 200 -4.96 -19.25 14.55
C TRP A 200 -5.64 -18.04 15.21
N LYS A 201 -6.84 -18.20 15.76
CA LYS A 201 -7.55 -17.12 16.46
C LYS A 201 -6.80 -16.63 17.70
N MET A 202 -6.17 -17.55 18.45
CA MET A 202 -5.36 -17.20 19.61
C MET A 202 -4.07 -16.46 19.24
N MET A 203 -3.64 -16.57 17.98
CA MET A 203 -2.45 -15.89 17.47
C MET A 203 -2.74 -14.48 16.92
N LEU A 204 -4.00 -14.17 16.58
CA LEU A 204 -4.36 -12.86 16.00
C LEU A 204 -3.88 -11.66 16.83
N PRO A 205 -4.00 -11.63 18.19
CA PRO A 205 -3.52 -10.49 18.97
C PRO A 205 -2.01 -10.22 18.83
N MET A 206 -1.22 -11.18 18.38
CA MET A 206 0.22 -11.03 18.13
C MET A 206 0.54 -10.13 16.92
N LEU A 207 -0.47 -9.80 16.11
CA LEU A 207 -0.33 -8.81 15.05
C LEU A 207 -0.06 -7.39 15.60
N TRP A 208 -0.36 -7.13 16.87
CA TRP A 208 -0.15 -5.86 17.57
C TRP A 208 0.81 -6.03 18.76
N ASP A 209 1.81 -5.14 18.87
CA ASP A 209 2.88 -5.25 19.88
C ASP A 209 2.49 -4.90 21.31
N GLU A 210 1.52 -4.01 21.47
CA GLU A 210 1.20 -3.41 22.77
C GLU A 210 0.85 -4.42 23.90
N LEU A 211 0.69 -5.69 23.54
CA LEU A 211 0.33 -6.75 24.48
C LEU A 211 1.43 -7.77 24.71
N LEU A 212 2.53 -7.65 23.98
CA LEU A 212 3.53 -8.70 24.03
C LEU A 212 4.37 -8.56 25.29
N PRO A 213 4.43 -9.60 26.13
CA PRO A 213 5.42 -9.65 27.21
C PRO A 213 6.83 -9.52 26.64
N ASP A 214 7.73 -8.95 27.41
CA ASP A 214 9.15 -8.84 27.01
C ASP A 214 9.87 -10.19 27.12
N SER A 215 9.38 -11.15 26.35
CA SER A 215 9.87 -12.52 26.27
C SER A 215 10.34 -12.79 24.83
N LEU A 216 11.57 -13.25 24.69
CA LEU A 216 12.13 -13.60 23.37
C LEU A 216 11.28 -14.63 22.62
N THR A 217 10.70 -15.60 23.33
CA THR A 217 9.82 -16.61 22.73
C THR A 217 8.54 -15.99 22.20
N VAL A 218 7.90 -15.10 22.96
CA VAL A 218 6.68 -14.40 22.54
C VAL A 218 6.96 -13.50 21.34
N ARG A 219 8.05 -12.75 21.36
CA ARG A 219 8.46 -11.90 20.24
C ARG A 219 8.75 -12.70 18.97
N LYS A 220 9.40 -13.88 19.07
CA LYS A 220 9.62 -14.78 17.93
C LYS A 220 8.30 -15.33 17.37
N ASN A 221 7.35 -15.68 18.21
CA ASN A 221 6.03 -16.13 17.78
C ASN A 221 5.26 -15.01 17.08
N ALA A 222 5.28 -13.81 17.62
CA ALA A 222 4.66 -12.64 16.99
C ALA A 222 5.28 -12.32 15.65
N ALA A 223 6.61 -12.33 15.55
CA ALA A 223 7.32 -12.14 14.28
C ALA A 223 6.89 -13.17 13.23
N MET A 224 6.77 -14.44 13.62
CA MET A 224 6.27 -15.50 12.74
C MET A 224 4.82 -15.22 12.29
N VAL A 225 3.92 -14.89 13.22
CA VAL A 225 2.50 -14.63 12.90
C VAL A 225 2.37 -13.44 11.95
N ARG A 226 3.08 -12.35 12.20
CA ARG A 226 3.10 -11.14 11.35
C ARG A 226 3.64 -11.44 9.96
N THR A 227 4.75 -12.18 9.87
CA THR A 227 5.31 -12.59 8.58
C THR A 227 4.34 -13.46 7.80
N VAL A 228 3.66 -14.41 8.45
CA VAL A 228 2.64 -15.25 7.82
C VAL A 228 1.44 -14.43 7.34
N TYR A 229 0.96 -13.49 8.18
CA TYR A 229 -0.13 -12.60 7.80
C TYR A 229 0.23 -11.75 6.56
N MET A 230 1.38 -11.08 6.58
CA MET A 230 1.81 -10.23 5.48
C MET A 230 2.12 -11.03 4.21
N ASP A 231 2.65 -12.24 4.34
CA ASP A 231 2.87 -13.14 3.20
C ASP A 231 1.54 -13.55 2.55
N VAL A 232 0.51 -13.87 3.35
CA VAL A 232 -0.85 -14.15 2.86
C VAL A 232 -1.44 -12.90 2.22
N LEU A 233 -1.42 -11.77 2.91
CA LEU A 233 -2.00 -10.51 2.45
C LEU A 233 -1.43 -10.10 1.10
N THR A 234 -0.11 -10.02 0.99
CA THR A 234 0.58 -9.53 -0.22
C THR A 234 0.44 -10.49 -1.40
N LYS A 235 0.35 -11.80 -1.16
CA LYS A 235 0.00 -12.78 -2.20
C LYS A 235 -1.43 -12.62 -2.68
N ARG A 236 -2.37 -12.31 -1.78
CA ARG A 236 -3.76 -12.03 -2.16
C ARG A 236 -3.86 -10.76 -3.01
N VAL A 237 -3.19 -9.68 -2.62
CA VAL A 237 -3.10 -8.44 -3.42
C VAL A 237 -2.54 -8.74 -4.81
N ARG A 238 -1.44 -9.48 -4.89
CA ARG A 238 -0.88 -9.89 -6.17
C ARG A 238 -1.93 -10.59 -7.04
N ASN A 239 -2.55 -11.65 -6.51
CA ASN A 239 -3.41 -12.51 -7.31
C ASN A 239 -4.77 -11.86 -7.63
N ALA A 240 -5.37 -11.19 -6.64
CA ALA A 240 -6.71 -10.63 -6.78
C ALA A 240 -6.74 -9.28 -7.50
N PHE A 241 -5.70 -8.46 -7.32
CA PHE A 241 -5.62 -7.13 -7.91
C PHE A 241 -4.65 -7.11 -9.09
N SER A 242 -3.35 -7.22 -8.84
CA SER A 242 -2.32 -6.96 -9.83
C SER A 242 -2.37 -7.92 -11.02
N GLU A 243 -2.37 -9.24 -10.77
CA GLU A 243 -2.39 -10.25 -11.83
C GLU A 243 -3.75 -10.33 -12.54
N GLN A 244 -4.87 -10.10 -11.84
CA GLN A 244 -6.18 -10.10 -12.46
C GLN A 244 -6.31 -8.95 -13.48
N ILE A 245 -5.88 -7.74 -13.14
CA ILE A 245 -5.90 -6.59 -14.05
C ILE A 245 -4.93 -6.82 -15.20
N GLY A 246 -3.70 -7.20 -14.91
CA GLY A 246 -2.69 -7.46 -15.92
C GLY A 246 -3.08 -8.58 -16.88
N GLY A 247 -3.72 -9.66 -16.37
CA GLY A 247 -4.27 -10.74 -17.18
C GLY A 247 -5.32 -10.22 -18.17
N TRP A 248 -6.30 -9.46 -17.68
CA TRP A 248 -7.32 -8.84 -18.53
C TRP A 248 -6.70 -7.95 -19.62
N CYS A 249 -5.75 -7.09 -19.26
CA CYS A 249 -5.08 -6.20 -20.22
C CYS A 249 -4.38 -6.99 -21.34
N ARG A 250 -3.62 -8.02 -20.98
CA ARG A 250 -2.92 -8.88 -21.97
C ARG A 250 -3.88 -9.64 -22.86
N GLU A 251 -5.00 -10.17 -22.32
CA GLU A 251 -6.06 -10.81 -23.10
C GLU A 251 -6.68 -9.87 -24.13
N HIS A 252 -6.67 -8.56 -23.87
CA HIS A 252 -7.21 -7.53 -24.75
C HIS A 252 -6.13 -6.79 -25.59
N GLY A 253 -4.89 -7.27 -25.57
CA GLY A 253 -3.80 -6.75 -26.40
C GLY A 253 -3.27 -5.38 -25.98
N VAL A 254 -3.42 -5.03 -24.70
CA VAL A 254 -2.92 -3.76 -24.14
C VAL A 254 -2.08 -4.02 -22.90
N GLN A 255 -1.29 -3.03 -22.48
CA GLN A 255 -0.41 -3.12 -21.34
C GLN A 255 -1.10 -2.66 -20.04
N TYR A 256 -0.66 -3.21 -18.93
CA TYR A 256 -0.95 -2.73 -17.58
C TYR A 256 0.34 -2.17 -16.98
N ILE A 257 0.34 -0.89 -16.63
CA ILE A 257 1.48 -0.19 -16.04
C ILE A 257 1.04 0.62 -14.82
N GLY A 258 1.98 1.19 -14.10
CA GLY A 258 1.72 2.05 -12.95
C GLY A 258 2.80 1.96 -11.89
N HIS A 259 2.55 2.56 -10.74
CA HIS A 259 3.46 2.57 -9.60
C HIS A 259 2.68 2.46 -8.28
N MET A 260 3.40 2.29 -7.19
CA MET A 260 2.91 2.47 -5.82
C MET A 260 3.29 3.87 -5.36
N ILE A 261 2.72 4.29 -4.21
CA ILE A 261 3.17 5.51 -3.54
C ILE A 261 4.70 5.47 -3.37
N GLU A 262 5.36 6.54 -3.72
CA GLU A 262 6.81 6.65 -3.75
C GLU A 262 7.44 6.88 -2.38
N ASP A 263 6.65 7.28 -1.40
CA ASP A 263 7.13 7.62 -0.07
C ASP A 263 7.96 6.50 0.58
N GLU A 264 9.08 6.88 1.14
CA GLU A 264 10.01 5.95 1.80
C GLU A 264 9.32 5.07 2.84
N GLY A 265 9.64 3.77 2.81
CA GLY A 265 9.07 2.78 3.70
C GLY A 265 7.67 2.28 3.32
N GLN A 266 6.94 2.94 2.43
CA GLN A 266 5.60 2.50 2.04
C GLN A 266 5.61 1.24 1.16
N HIS A 267 6.70 0.98 0.46
CA HIS A 267 6.81 -0.13 -0.50
C HIS A 267 6.70 -1.53 0.15
N CYS A 268 6.96 -1.65 1.46
CA CYS A 268 6.85 -2.91 2.19
C CYS A 268 5.78 -2.87 3.31
N ARG A 269 5.02 -1.77 3.42
CA ARG A 269 4.04 -1.54 4.49
C ARG A 269 2.61 -1.59 3.96
N THR A 270 1.66 -1.76 4.88
CA THR A 270 0.23 -1.55 4.62
C THR A 270 -0.10 -0.06 4.65
N GLY A 271 -1.37 0.29 4.60
CA GLY A 271 -1.78 1.69 4.59
C GLY A 271 -1.85 2.23 3.18
N SER A 272 -1.02 3.19 2.84
CA SER A 272 -0.93 3.76 1.48
C SER A 272 -0.16 2.87 0.51
N GLY A 273 0.57 1.85 0.99
CA GLY A 273 1.26 0.87 0.16
C GLY A 273 0.47 -0.43 -0.03
N LEU A 274 1.07 -1.37 -0.77
CA LEU A 274 0.53 -2.70 -1.05
C LEU A 274 1.23 -3.82 -0.24
N GLY A 275 2.07 -3.46 0.70
CA GLY A 275 2.77 -4.37 1.60
C GLY A 275 4.03 -5.04 1.02
N HIS A 276 4.24 -4.97 -0.30
CA HIS A 276 5.43 -5.54 -0.94
C HIS A 276 5.54 -5.02 -2.38
N TYR A 277 6.63 -4.34 -2.71
CA TYR A 277 6.81 -3.73 -4.03
C TYR A 277 6.67 -4.75 -5.18
N PHE A 278 7.50 -5.79 -5.19
CA PHE A 278 7.52 -6.76 -6.29
C PHE A 278 6.18 -7.50 -6.46
N ARG A 279 5.57 -7.94 -5.36
CA ARG A 279 4.27 -8.63 -5.41
C ARG A 279 3.13 -7.71 -5.83
N GLY A 280 3.12 -6.48 -5.31
CA GLY A 280 2.07 -5.49 -5.62
C GLY A 280 2.01 -5.13 -7.09
N LEU A 281 3.15 -5.09 -7.77
CA LEU A 281 3.29 -4.73 -9.18
C LEU A 281 3.57 -5.91 -10.12
N GLN A 282 3.47 -7.15 -9.64
CA GLN A 282 3.84 -8.33 -10.44
C GLN A 282 3.00 -8.49 -11.71
N GLY A 283 1.72 -8.18 -11.67
CA GLY A 283 0.82 -8.26 -12.83
C GLY A 283 1.08 -7.23 -13.92
N GLN A 284 1.85 -6.17 -13.62
CA GLN A 284 2.16 -5.11 -14.58
C GLN A 284 3.17 -5.56 -15.63
N ASP A 285 3.02 -5.02 -16.83
CA ASP A 285 3.93 -5.27 -17.97
C ASP A 285 5.19 -4.39 -17.89
N MET A 286 5.15 -3.31 -17.10
CA MET A 286 6.29 -2.52 -16.66
C MET A 286 6.09 -2.20 -15.18
N SER A 287 7.09 -2.48 -14.35
CA SER A 287 7.05 -2.01 -12.97
C SER A 287 7.47 -0.56 -12.90
N GLY A 288 6.67 0.24 -12.19
CA GLY A 288 6.90 1.66 -12.10
C GLY A 288 7.27 2.15 -10.71
N VAL A 289 7.81 3.36 -10.72
CA VAL A 289 8.01 4.21 -9.56
C VAL A 289 7.54 5.62 -9.93
N ASP A 290 7.36 6.46 -8.93
CA ASP A 290 7.11 7.89 -9.09
C ASP A 290 8.30 8.68 -8.53
N ASP A 291 8.63 9.80 -9.16
CA ASP A 291 9.59 10.80 -8.70
C ASP A 291 8.96 12.18 -8.74
N ILE A 292 8.46 12.61 -7.60
CA ILE A 292 7.66 13.81 -7.45
C ILE A 292 8.16 14.71 -6.30
N GLY A 293 7.76 15.98 -6.31
CA GLY A 293 7.85 16.87 -5.15
C GLY A 293 9.26 17.16 -4.63
N GLY A 294 10.27 17.13 -5.48
CA GLY A 294 11.65 17.40 -5.09
C GLY A 294 12.36 16.26 -4.39
N GLN A 295 11.94 15.02 -4.62
CA GLN A 295 12.56 13.82 -4.05
C GLN A 295 13.98 13.63 -4.57
N ILE A 296 14.22 13.85 -5.86
CA ILE A 296 15.53 13.82 -6.48
C ILE A 296 15.95 15.24 -6.84
N LEU A 297 17.04 15.71 -6.30
CA LEU A 297 17.61 17.02 -6.58
C LEU A 297 19.15 16.92 -6.64
N PRO A 298 19.85 17.79 -7.38
CA PRO A 298 21.31 17.83 -7.34
C PRO A 298 21.83 17.92 -5.90
N GLN A 299 22.72 17.02 -5.50
CA GLN A 299 23.27 16.88 -4.14
C GLN A 299 22.23 16.59 -3.05
N GLY A 300 21.08 16.03 -3.45
CA GLY A 300 19.99 15.73 -2.52
C GLY A 300 20.14 14.46 -1.73
N GLU A 301 21.12 13.64 -2.06
CA GLU A 301 21.40 12.36 -1.40
C GLU A 301 21.95 12.49 0.02
N GLU A 302 22.67 13.57 0.33
CA GLU A 302 23.36 13.76 1.61
C GLU A 302 22.49 14.46 2.67
N GLU A 303 21.41 15.11 2.28
CA GLU A 303 20.59 15.90 3.19
C GLU A 303 19.23 15.24 3.47
N PRO A 304 18.84 15.08 4.74
CA PRO A 304 17.47 14.76 5.08
C PRO A 304 16.59 15.93 4.67
N LYS A 305 15.84 15.77 3.60
CA LYS A 305 14.88 16.79 3.13
C LYS A 305 13.54 16.61 3.85
N GLN A 306 12.83 17.71 3.98
CA GLN A 306 11.42 17.66 4.38
C GLN A 306 10.56 17.66 3.12
N ASN A 307 9.55 16.80 3.07
CA ASN A 307 8.54 16.89 2.04
C ASN A 307 7.68 18.16 2.24
N SER A 308 6.78 18.44 1.30
CA SER A 308 5.86 19.58 1.36
C SER A 308 4.99 19.59 2.64
N LEU A 309 4.88 18.44 3.31
CA LEU A 309 4.13 18.25 4.56
C LEU A 309 5.03 18.27 5.81
N GLY A 310 6.33 18.58 5.66
CA GLY A 310 7.27 18.69 6.78
C GLY A 310 7.83 17.37 7.30
N SER A 311 7.56 16.23 6.65
CA SER A 311 8.14 14.94 7.03
C SER A 311 9.58 14.81 6.53
N PRO A 312 10.51 14.25 7.31
CA PRO A 312 11.86 14.01 6.85
C PRO A 312 11.85 12.99 5.69
N ARG A 313 12.67 13.21 4.68
CA ARG A 313 12.88 12.31 3.53
C ARG A 313 14.28 11.74 3.54
N ASN A 314 14.41 10.48 3.19
CA ASN A 314 15.69 9.84 3.01
C ASN A 314 16.21 10.07 1.58
N GLY A 315 17.11 11.02 1.40
CA GLY A 315 17.68 11.34 0.09
C GLY A 315 18.40 10.16 -0.56
N GLU A 316 19.08 9.30 0.22
CA GLU A 316 19.74 8.10 -0.30
C GLU A 316 18.74 7.12 -0.91
N PHE A 317 17.56 6.94 -0.30
CA PHE A 317 16.52 6.07 -0.84
C PHE A 317 16.04 6.55 -2.23
N TYR A 318 15.69 7.84 -2.35
CA TYR A 318 15.20 8.38 -3.60
C TYR A 318 16.28 8.38 -4.69
N HIS A 319 17.52 8.69 -4.33
CA HIS A 319 18.61 8.74 -5.31
C HIS A 319 19.15 7.37 -5.71
N TYR A 320 19.14 6.37 -4.82
CA TYR A 320 19.82 5.09 -5.06
C TYR A 320 18.89 3.88 -5.00
N GLY A 321 17.81 3.93 -4.23
CA GLY A 321 16.90 2.80 -3.99
C GLY A 321 15.71 2.77 -4.92
N LEU A 322 14.97 3.88 -5.02
CA LEU A 322 13.64 3.92 -5.64
C LEU A 322 13.65 3.39 -7.08
N ALA A 323 14.43 3.99 -7.98
CA ALA A 323 14.48 3.56 -9.37
C ALA A 323 14.99 2.11 -9.54
N LYS A 324 15.81 1.62 -8.59
CA LYS A 324 16.32 0.26 -8.62
C LYS A 324 15.27 -0.78 -8.23
N LEU A 325 14.22 -0.43 -7.54
CA LEU A 325 13.07 -1.33 -7.33
C LEU A 325 12.40 -1.64 -8.68
N ALA A 326 12.11 -0.62 -9.48
CA ALA A 326 11.49 -0.79 -10.80
C ALA A 326 12.40 -1.55 -11.76
N GLU A 327 13.65 -1.12 -11.85
CA GLU A 327 14.64 -1.76 -12.72
C GLU A 327 14.85 -3.22 -12.37
N SER A 328 15.02 -3.55 -11.08
CA SER A 328 15.19 -4.93 -10.64
C SER A 328 13.98 -5.80 -10.98
N ALA A 329 12.75 -5.30 -10.74
CA ALA A 329 11.53 -6.02 -11.14
C ALA A 329 11.50 -6.25 -12.65
N ALA A 330 11.88 -5.25 -13.45
CA ALA A 330 11.94 -5.38 -14.91
C ALA A 330 12.90 -6.46 -15.38
N GLN A 331 14.02 -6.66 -14.67
CA GLN A 331 15.03 -7.66 -15.04
C GLN A 331 14.73 -9.07 -14.54
N ILE A 332 14.10 -9.22 -13.37
CA ILE A 332 13.84 -10.54 -12.79
C ILE A 332 12.49 -11.14 -13.21
N GLU A 333 11.57 -10.34 -13.73
CA GLU A 333 10.24 -10.77 -14.16
C GLU A 333 10.14 -10.79 -15.70
N PRO A 334 10.17 -11.97 -16.34
CA PRO A 334 10.28 -12.09 -17.81
C PRO A 334 9.18 -11.34 -18.59
N GLN A 335 7.98 -11.24 -18.03
CA GLN A 335 6.85 -10.54 -18.67
C GLN A 335 7.08 -9.04 -18.86
N LYS A 336 8.01 -8.43 -18.12
CA LYS A 336 8.32 -7.00 -18.18
C LYS A 336 9.36 -6.66 -19.26
N HIS A 337 9.99 -7.68 -19.84
CA HIS A 337 10.96 -7.53 -20.93
C HIS A 337 12.06 -6.48 -20.68
N GLY A 338 12.49 -6.32 -19.43
CA GLY A 338 13.48 -5.31 -19.03
C GLY A 338 12.98 -3.86 -19.01
N ASN A 339 11.66 -3.64 -19.15
CA ASN A 339 11.09 -2.30 -19.14
C ASN A 339 10.71 -1.84 -17.73
N ALA A 340 11.30 -0.75 -17.29
CA ALA A 340 10.98 -0.05 -16.06
C ALA A 340 10.45 1.36 -16.36
N MET A 341 9.43 1.78 -15.64
CA MET A 341 8.73 3.04 -15.85
C MET A 341 8.91 3.97 -14.66
N CYS A 342 8.94 5.28 -14.92
CA CYS A 342 8.82 6.32 -13.89
C CYS A 342 7.79 7.36 -14.32
N GLU A 343 6.82 7.65 -13.43
CA GLU A 343 6.12 8.93 -13.46
C GLU A 343 7.10 9.99 -12.96
N VAL A 344 7.18 11.15 -13.62
CA VAL A 344 8.30 12.06 -13.38
C VAL A 344 7.90 13.52 -13.60
N PHE A 345 8.59 14.42 -12.90
CA PHE A 345 8.47 15.88 -12.96
C PHE A 345 7.30 16.47 -12.14
N GLY A 346 6.42 15.65 -11.59
CA GLY A 346 5.26 16.15 -10.84
C GLY A 346 5.65 16.90 -9.58
N ASN A 347 4.90 17.95 -9.26
CA ASN A 347 4.95 18.67 -7.97
C ASN A 347 6.34 19.23 -7.57
N TYR A 348 7.23 19.47 -8.51
CA TYR A 348 8.49 20.18 -8.27
C TYR A 348 8.30 21.70 -8.16
N GLY A 349 7.13 22.19 -8.55
CA GLY A 349 6.78 23.61 -8.54
C GLY A 349 7.22 24.36 -9.79
N TRP A 350 6.71 25.57 -9.96
CA TRP A 350 7.02 26.42 -11.12
C TRP A 350 8.50 26.87 -11.23
N ALA A 351 9.31 26.62 -10.20
CA ALA A 351 10.75 26.84 -10.25
C ALA A 351 11.49 25.75 -11.04
N GLU A 352 10.86 24.59 -11.23
CA GLU A 352 11.38 23.56 -12.11
C GLU A 352 11.41 24.04 -13.56
N GLY A 353 12.48 23.75 -14.23
CA GLY A 353 12.62 24.04 -15.63
C GLY A 353 13.38 22.94 -16.35
N ILE A 354 13.46 23.07 -17.67
CA ILE A 354 14.02 22.05 -18.58
C ILE A 354 15.41 21.53 -18.18
N ARG A 355 16.19 22.30 -17.41
CA ARG A 355 17.50 21.86 -16.92
C ARG A 355 17.37 20.85 -15.78
N LEU A 356 16.42 21.09 -14.88
CA LEU A 356 16.14 20.15 -13.79
C LEU A 356 15.43 18.90 -14.35
N GLU A 357 14.43 19.07 -15.20
CA GLU A 357 13.78 17.95 -15.90
C GLU A 357 14.81 17.06 -16.62
N LYS A 358 15.82 17.66 -17.30
CA LYS A 358 16.90 16.87 -17.91
C LYS A 358 17.78 16.16 -16.88
N TYR A 359 18.08 16.78 -15.76
CA TYR A 359 18.85 16.15 -14.70
C TYR A 359 18.10 14.93 -14.14
N LEU A 360 16.79 15.07 -13.88
CA LEU A 360 15.93 13.97 -13.41
C LEU A 360 15.87 12.84 -14.44
N ALA A 361 15.68 13.17 -15.71
CA ALA A 361 15.70 12.17 -16.79
C ALA A 361 17.04 11.43 -16.86
N ASP A 362 18.19 12.12 -16.82
CA ASP A 362 19.52 11.50 -16.82
C ASP A 362 19.72 10.60 -15.60
N HIS A 363 19.29 11.10 -14.43
CA HIS A 363 19.40 10.37 -13.16
C HIS A 363 18.66 9.04 -13.21
N LEU A 364 17.43 9.04 -13.77
CA LEU A 364 16.59 7.86 -13.90
C LEU A 364 17.07 6.92 -15.01
N LEU A 365 17.47 7.44 -16.17
CA LEU A 365 17.99 6.67 -17.30
C LEU A 365 19.23 5.84 -16.91
N VAL A 366 20.19 6.44 -16.19
CA VAL A 366 21.41 5.72 -15.75
C VAL A 366 21.13 4.67 -14.67
N ARG A 367 19.92 4.67 -14.10
CA ARG A 367 19.46 3.67 -13.12
C ARG A 367 18.55 2.61 -13.72
N GLY A 368 18.36 2.62 -15.04
CA GLY A 368 17.65 1.61 -15.78
C GLY A 368 16.17 1.91 -16.04
N ILE A 369 15.71 3.11 -15.75
CA ILE A 369 14.37 3.54 -16.20
C ILE A 369 14.40 3.78 -17.70
N THR A 370 13.52 3.10 -18.44
CA THR A 370 13.47 3.13 -19.90
C THR A 370 12.17 3.73 -20.45
N GLN A 371 11.16 3.87 -19.59
CA GLN A 371 9.87 4.46 -19.96
C GLN A 371 9.52 5.59 -18.99
N PHE A 372 8.93 6.64 -19.52
CA PHE A 372 8.59 7.83 -18.74
C PHE A 372 7.14 8.24 -18.95
N VAL A 373 6.48 8.62 -17.86
CA VAL A 373 5.15 9.24 -17.87
C VAL A 373 5.32 10.65 -17.30
N PRO A 374 5.53 11.67 -18.16
CA PRO A 374 5.75 13.02 -17.68
C PRO A 374 4.50 13.64 -17.07
N HIS A 375 4.58 14.10 -15.84
CA HIS A 375 3.51 14.80 -15.12
C HIS A 375 3.77 16.31 -15.13
N ALA A 376 2.93 17.22 -15.77
CA ALA A 376 1.81 16.76 -16.56
C ALA A 376 1.38 17.82 -17.60
N PHE A 377 0.50 17.38 -18.45
CA PHE A 377 -0.35 18.29 -19.25
C PHE A 377 -1.70 18.42 -18.53
N SER A 378 -1.99 19.60 -17.99
CA SER A 378 -3.28 19.85 -17.33
C SER A 378 -4.31 20.38 -18.33
N ALA A 379 -5.55 19.90 -18.22
CA ALA A 379 -6.70 20.44 -18.91
C ALA A 379 -7.42 21.55 -18.11
N ALA A 380 -7.06 21.71 -16.83
CA ALA A 380 -7.64 22.74 -15.97
C ALA A 380 -7.22 24.16 -16.41
N PRO A 381 -8.05 25.20 -16.16
CA PRO A 381 -7.68 26.58 -16.44
C PRO A 381 -6.39 26.99 -15.70
N PHE A 382 -5.57 27.80 -16.34
CA PHE A 382 -4.38 28.38 -15.70
C PHE A 382 -4.77 29.55 -14.74
N PRO A 383 -4.13 29.67 -13.55
CA PRO A 383 -3.16 28.76 -12.97
C PRO A 383 -3.85 27.54 -12.32
N ASP A 384 -3.37 26.36 -12.68
CA ASP A 384 -3.74 25.12 -12.00
C ASP A 384 -2.78 24.89 -10.84
N PRO A 385 -3.24 24.79 -9.58
CA PRO A 385 -2.39 24.57 -8.42
C PRO A 385 -2.00 23.10 -8.23
N ASP A 386 -2.61 22.17 -8.97
CA ASP A 386 -2.41 20.75 -8.79
C ASP A 386 -1.05 20.32 -9.36
N CYS A 387 -0.14 19.94 -8.48
CA CYS A 387 1.16 19.35 -8.79
C CYS A 387 1.97 20.02 -9.94
N PRO A 388 2.17 21.35 -9.95
CA PRO A 388 2.97 21.99 -10.99
C PRO A 388 4.44 21.49 -11.01
N PRO A 389 5.18 21.63 -12.14
CA PRO A 389 4.85 22.44 -13.31
C PRO A 389 3.97 21.72 -14.33
N HIS A 390 3.20 22.50 -15.10
CA HIS A 390 2.50 21.99 -16.27
C HIS A 390 3.23 22.40 -17.53
N PHE A 391 3.54 21.45 -18.41
CA PHE A 391 4.46 21.67 -19.52
C PHE A 391 3.98 22.73 -20.52
N TYR A 392 2.70 22.66 -20.90
CA TYR A 392 2.12 23.65 -21.82
C TYR A 392 1.46 24.83 -21.07
N ALA A 393 0.73 24.54 -19.99
CA ALA A 393 0.03 25.52 -19.14
C ALA A 393 -0.76 26.55 -19.97
N HIS A 394 -1.51 26.10 -20.98
CA HIS A 394 -2.27 26.94 -21.90
C HIS A 394 -1.42 28.05 -22.57
N GLY A 395 -0.14 27.79 -22.83
CA GLY A 395 0.82 28.74 -23.42
C GLY A 395 1.55 29.61 -22.39
N HIS A 396 1.28 29.45 -21.09
CA HIS A 396 1.92 30.26 -20.05
C HIS A 396 3.32 29.76 -19.65
N ASN A 397 3.70 28.51 -19.98
CA ASN A 397 5.05 28.02 -19.72
C ASN A 397 6.02 28.42 -20.85
N PRO A 398 6.95 29.38 -20.63
CA PRO A 398 7.86 29.85 -21.66
C PRO A 398 8.90 28.80 -22.09
N GLN A 399 9.09 27.72 -21.29
CA GLN A 399 10.04 26.66 -21.58
C GLN A 399 9.44 25.52 -22.42
N TYR A 400 8.13 25.49 -22.63
CA TYR A 400 7.44 24.46 -23.41
C TYR A 400 8.08 24.21 -24.79
N ARG A 401 8.57 25.26 -25.46
CA ARG A 401 9.27 25.14 -26.74
C ARG A 401 10.47 24.19 -26.74
N TRP A 402 11.05 23.91 -25.55
CA TRP A 402 12.19 23.01 -25.37
C TRP A 402 11.77 21.59 -24.97
N PHE A 403 10.54 21.41 -24.53
CA PHE A 403 10.02 20.16 -24.06
C PHE A 403 10.13 19.05 -25.13
N ALA A 404 9.73 19.30 -26.34
CA ALA A 404 9.86 18.34 -27.44
C ALA A 404 11.31 17.90 -27.70
N LYS A 405 12.28 18.79 -27.49
CA LYS A 405 13.71 18.43 -27.60
C LYS A 405 14.18 17.55 -26.49
N LEU A 406 13.71 17.78 -25.24
CA LEU A 406 13.96 16.92 -24.11
C LEU A 406 13.35 15.54 -24.33
N MET A 407 12.10 15.46 -24.75
CA MET A 407 11.42 14.18 -25.05
C MET A 407 12.17 13.40 -26.15
N ALA A 408 12.59 14.08 -27.22
CA ALA A 408 13.39 13.45 -28.27
C ALA A 408 14.76 12.95 -27.76
N TYR A 409 15.38 13.64 -26.82
CA TYR A 409 16.59 13.20 -26.16
C TYR A 409 16.34 11.97 -25.30
N MET A 410 15.33 12.00 -24.43
CA MET A 410 14.96 10.89 -23.55
C MET A 410 14.65 9.63 -24.37
N ASN A 411 13.85 9.75 -25.44
CA ASN A 411 13.52 8.64 -26.31
C ASN A 411 14.77 7.98 -26.94
N ARG A 412 15.74 8.81 -27.42
CA ARG A 412 16.98 8.26 -27.98
C ARG A 412 17.80 7.49 -26.96
N VAL A 413 17.96 8.04 -25.77
CA VAL A 413 18.75 7.38 -24.72
C VAL A 413 18.03 6.13 -24.24
N ALA A 414 16.73 6.21 -23.96
CA ALA A 414 15.91 5.07 -23.54
C ALA A 414 15.95 3.93 -24.58
N THR A 415 15.89 4.26 -25.88
CA THR A 415 16.00 3.24 -26.96
C THR A 415 17.35 2.52 -26.91
N ILE A 416 18.44 3.24 -26.65
CA ILE A 416 19.78 2.62 -26.54
C ILE A 416 19.82 1.72 -25.29
N THR A 417 19.40 2.22 -24.14
CA THR A 417 19.49 1.49 -22.88
C THR A 417 18.52 0.31 -22.78
N SER A 418 17.36 0.36 -23.44
CA SER A 418 16.39 -0.75 -23.44
C SER A 418 16.73 -1.88 -24.42
N SER A 419 17.61 -1.64 -25.39
CA SER A 419 18.04 -2.65 -26.37
C SER A 419 19.20 -3.51 -25.89
N ASP A 420 19.87 -3.12 -24.83
CA ASP A 420 21.07 -3.76 -24.32
C ASP A 420 20.77 -4.80 -23.22
N LEU A 421 21.69 -5.76 -23.06
CA LEU A 421 21.62 -6.72 -21.99
C LEU A 421 22.06 -6.07 -20.66
N HIS A 422 21.22 -6.12 -19.66
CA HIS A 422 21.58 -5.70 -18.31
C HIS A 422 22.66 -6.63 -17.72
N VAL A 423 23.76 -6.07 -17.24
CA VAL A 423 24.85 -6.82 -16.59
C VAL A 423 24.94 -6.39 -15.13
N ALA A 424 24.40 -7.19 -14.24
CA ALA A 424 24.50 -7.00 -12.80
C ALA A 424 25.62 -7.89 -12.20
N HIS A 425 26.55 -7.26 -11.47
CA HIS A 425 27.63 -7.98 -10.78
C HIS A 425 27.28 -8.28 -9.32
N VAL A 426 26.27 -7.63 -8.75
CA VAL A 426 25.88 -7.73 -7.36
C VAL A 426 24.36 -7.83 -7.27
N ALA A 427 23.88 -8.78 -6.47
CA ALA A 427 22.50 -8.88 -6.06
C ALA A 427 22.35 -8.32 -4.63
N ILE A 428 21.37 -7.44 -4.44
CA ILE A 428 21.03 -6.88 -3.13
C ILE A 428 19.74 -7.54 -2.66
N LEU A 429 19.76 -8.11 -1.44
CA LEU A 429 18.56 -8.72 -0.87
C LEU A 429 17.53 -7.63 -0.56
N TYR A 430 16.31 -7.79 -1.10
CA TYR A 430 15.17 -6.99 -0.66
C TYR A 430 14.80 -7.39 0.78
N HIS A 431 14.97 -6.46 1.71
CA HIS A 431 14.79 -6.74 3.14
C HIS A 431 13.49 -6.16 3.73
N GLY A 432 12.58 -5.69 2.90
CA GLY A 432 11.28 -5.17 3.35
C GLY A 432 10.49 -6.17 4.19
N GLU A 433 10.64 -7.47 3.93
CA GLU A 433 9.95 -8.52 4.69
C GLU A 433 10.40 -8.60 6.18
N GLN A 434 11.57 -8.08 6.54
CA GLN A 434 11.97 -8.05 7.95
C GLN A 434 11.15 -7.05 8.77
N GLU A 435 10.66 -5.96 8.14
CA GLU A 435 9.76 -5.02 8.80
C GLU A 435 8.41 -5.64 9.15
N TRP A 436 8.01 -6.69 8.45
CA TRP A 436 6.79 -7.43 8.80
C TRP A 436 6.93 -8.17 10.13
N ALA A 437 8.14 -8.67 10.40
CA ALA A 437 8.41 -9.44 11.60
C ALA A 437 8.56 -8.54 12.83
N ASP A 438 9.26 -7.44 12.70
CA ASP A 438 9.66 -6.59 13.82
C ASP A 438 9.60 -5.12 13.43
N CYS A 439 8.73 -4.36 14.09
CA CYS A 439 8.58 -2.92 13.89
C CYS A 439 9.83 -2.10 14.26
N SER A 440 10.77 -2.67 14.99
CA SER A 440 12.06 -2.07 15.32
C SER A 440 13.18 -2.45 14.35
N ALA A 441 12.87 -3.28 13.34
CA ALA A 441 13.84 -3.63 12.31
C ALA A 441 14.31 -2.40 11.51
N MET A 442 15.46 -2.53 10.88
CA MET A 442 15.98 -1.47 10.02
C MET A 442 15.01 -1.22 8.85
N PRO A 443 14.52 0.00 8.67
CA PRO A 443 13.61 0.32 7.58
C PRO A 443 14.20 -0.03 6.21
N MET A 444 13.33 -0.48 5.30
CA MET A 444 13.71 -0.91 3.95
C MET A 444 14.38 0.22 3.14
N GLU A 445 13.98 1.46 3.38
CA GLU A 445 14.56 2.64 2.74
C GLU A 445 15.98 3.00 3.22
N LYS A 446 16.47 2.41 4.32
CA LYS A 446 17.85 2.65 4.75
C LYS A 446 18.80 1.82 3.93
N PRO A 447 19.73 2.45 3.25
CA PRO A 447 20.60 1.75 2.34
C PRO A 447 21.66 0.93 3.04
N LEU A 448 22.22 0.03 2.29
CA LEU A 448 23.06 -1.09 2.64
C LEU A 448 24.50 -0.73 3.00
N HIS A 449 24.86 0.55 3.07
CA HIS A 449 26.24 0.95 3.26
C HIS A 449 26.55 1.52 4.66
N LYS A 450 25.76 1.09 5.65
CA LYS A 450 26.14 1.33 7.06
C LYS A 450 26.42 0.03 7.78
#